data_630be1c03583412d47632b31e7dbe595
#
_entry.id   630be1c03583412d47632b31e7dbe595
#
_cell.length_a   1.000
_cell.length_b   1.000
_cell.length_c   1.000
_cell.angle_alpha   90.00
_cell.angle_beta   90.00
_cell.angle_gamma   90.00
#
_symmetry.space_group_name_H-M   'P 1'
#
loop_
_entity.id
_entity.type
_entity.pdbx_description
1 polymer ?
#
loop_
_entity_poly.entity_id
_entity_poly.type
_entity_poly.pdbx_seq_one_letter_code
_entity_poly.pdbx_strand_id
1 'polypeptide(L)'
;MSDLSLFDLKGRKALVTGGAVGIGRGCALALARAGAEVAVVDRDAEAGAQTAEEIRSQGVAAQFVTCDVTDKRQVQAMVEQVVAEFGRLDIAVNNAGIAILGADEEIDQAAWDQVVAVNLTGTFLCAQAEAQQMIRQTPTEGKIINIASMSATIANCNASYDASKAGVVHLTKTLAAEWGRFNINVNCISPSYVLTPMHASTPLVVRERIRQLTPLGHVQRPEDLHGAVIFLASAASDFVTGLDLMVDGGHTLNAWLTPLTRSVPPRVTPEQETVQLKHDLGVLGWPFDAEGINPDVHPEIADAFKAAFGVKE
;
A
#
# COMPACT_ATOMS: atom_id res chain seq x y z
N MET A 1 21.87 22.06 13.90
CA MET A 1 20.53 21.50 13.65
C MET A 1 20.74 20.01 13.44
N SER A 2 19.96 19.16 14.12
CA SER A 2 20.10 17.70 13.92
C SER A 2 19.65 17.39 12.49
N ASP A 3 20.40 16.53 11.78
CA ASP A 3 20.08 16.05 10.41
C ASP A 3 18.70 15.39 10.27
N LEU A 4 18.01 15.12 11.38
CA LEU A 4 16.67 14.58 11.43
C LEU A 4 15.59 15.51 10.87
N SER A 5 15.87 16.81 10.72
CA SER A 5 14.96 17.75 10.05
C SER A 5 14.70 17.40 8.58
N LEU A 6 15.56 16.58 7.97
CA LEU A 6 15.35 16.06 6.60
C LEU A 6 14.11 15.17 6.48
N PHE A 7 13.63 14.58 7.58
CA PHE A 7 12.44 13.73 7.62
C PHE A 7 11.16 14.47 8.03
N ASP A 8 11.25 15.78 8.34
CA ASP A 8 10.10 16.59 8.72
C ASP A 8 9.23 16.88 7.49
N LEU A 9 7.94 16.57 7.60
CA LEU A 9 6.94 16.82 6.55
C LEU A 9 6.02 17.99 6.90
N LYS A 10 6.34 18.76 7.93
CA LYS A 10 5.52 19.90 8.35
C LYS A 10 5.32 20.90 7.21
N GLY A 11 4.04 21.21 6.95
CA GLY A 11 3.63 22.11 5.87
C GLY A 11 3.52 21.44 4.49
N ARG A 12 3.90 20.17 4.34
CA ARG A 12 3.70 19.39 3.11
C ARG A 12 2.26 18.91 3.01
N LYS A 13 1.77 18.80 1.77
CA LYS A 13 0.41 18.37 1.43
C LYS A 13 0.50 17.03 0.71
N ALA A 14 -0.15 16.03 1.28
CA ALA A 14 -0.10 14.65 0.79
C ALA A 14 -1.48 14.15 0.36
N LEU A 15 -1.52 13.26 -0.63
CA LEU A 15 -2.68 12.42 -0.89
C LEU A 15 -2.28 10.94 -0.85
N VAL A 16 -3.22 10.07 -0.47
CA VAL A 16 -3.02 8.63 -0.43
C VAL A 16 -4.23 7.93 -1.02
N THR A 17 -4.07 7.25 -2.17
CA THR A 17 -5.15 6.46 -2.79
C THR A 17 -5.26 5.08 -2.14
N GLY A 18 -6.50 4.55 -2.05
CA GLY A 18 -6.75 3.34 -1.25
C GLY A 18 -6.42 3.58 0.23
N GLY A 19 -6.64 4.83 0.70
CA GLY A 19 -6.23 5.32 2.01
C GLY A 19 -7.16 4.95 3.17
N ALA A 20 -8.30 4.31 2.88
CA ALA A 20 -9.30 3.99 3.89
C ALA A 20 -8.82 2.92 4.88
N VAL A 21 -8.08 1.90 4.42
CA VAL A 21 -7.69 0.74 5.23
C VAL A 21 -6.30 0.23 4.88
N GLY A 22 -5.79 -0.70 5.66
CA GLY A 22 -4.58 -1.47 5.38
C GLY A 22 -3.33 -0.62 5.18
N ILE A 23 -2.58 -0.89 4.10
CA ILE A 23 -1.33 -0.21 3.77
C ILE A 23 -1.56 1.30 3.56
N GLY A 24 -2.60 1.66 2.79
CA GLY A 24 -2.89 3.06 2.49
C GLY A 24 -3.21 3.87 3.75
N ARG A 25 -4.05 3.33 4.65
CA ARG A 25 -4.30 3.95 5.96
C ARG A 25 -3.01 4.08 6.76
N GLY A 26 -2.18 3.02 6.81
CA GLY A 26 -0.88 3.07 7.48
C GLY A 26 0.02 4.18 6.93
N CYS A 27 0.11 4.33 5.59
CA CYS A 27 0.85 5.41 4.94
C CYS A 27 0.27 6.79 5.28
N ALA A 28 -1.05 6.96 5.24
CA ALA A 28 -1.71 8.23 5.58
C ALA A 28 -1.41 8.67 7.01
N LEU A 29 -1.53 7.74 7.96
CA LEU A 29 -1.20 7.99 9.38
C LEU A 29 0.30 8.29 9.59
N ALA A 30 1.19 7.61 8.87
CA ALA A 30 2.63 7.85 8.96
C ALA A 30 3.01 9.25 8.46
N LEU A 31 2.46 9.67 7.32
CA LEU A 31 2.68 11.00 6.75
C LEU A 31 2.13 12.09 7.70
N ALA A 32 0.94 11.89 8.26
CA ALA A 32 0.34 12.80 9.23
C ALA A 32 1.20 12.94 10.49
N ARG A 33 1.69 11.84 11.07
CA ARG A 33 2.59 11.85 12.23
C ARG A 33 3.93 12.54 11.95
N ALA A 34 4.38 12.53 10.70
CA ALA A 34 5.56 13.27 10.26
C ALA A 34 5.27 14.76 9.96
N GLY A 35 4.01 15.21 10.08
CA GLY A 35 3.60 16.61 9.98
C GLY A 35 2.92 17.02 8.67
N ALA A 36 2.70 16.11 7.71
CA ALA A 36 2.01 16.41 6.48
C ALA A 36 0.49 16.52 6.69
N GLU A 37 -0.18 17.46 6.03
CA GLU A 37 -1.63 17.45 5.87
C GLU A 37 -2.00 16.39 4.82
N VAL A 38 -3.07 15.59 5.07
CA VAL A 38 -3.32 14.38 4.29
C VAL A 38 -4.72 14.33 3.73
N ALA A 39 -4.83 14.14 2.41
CA ALA A 39 -6.06 13.73 1.75
C ALA A 39 -6.11 12.19 1.67
N VAL A 40 -7.07 11.60 2.37
CA VAL A 40 -7.41 10.19 2.29
C VAL A 40 -8.33 9.99 1.09
N VAL A 41 -7.92 9.17 0.13
CA VAL A 41 -8.67 8.93 -1.10
C VAL A 41 -9.08 7.47 -1.19
N ASP A 42 -10.37 7.20 -1.34
CA ASP A 42 -10.87 5.82 -1.48
C ASP A 42 -12.26 5.81 -2.15
N ARG A 43 -12.73 4.63 -2.54
CA ARG A 43 -14.11 4.40 -2.95
C ARG A 43 -15.02 4.19 -1.74
N ASP A 44 -14.49 3.62 -0.66
CA ASP A 44 -15.19 3.40 0.59
C ASP A 44 -15.28 4.70 1.39
N ALA A 45 -16.46 5.35 1.29
CA ALA A 45 -16.69 6.64 1.90
C ALA A 45 -16.72 6.58 3.43
N GLU A 46 -17.22 5.49 4.00
CA GLU A 46 -17.34 5.35 5.45
C GLU A 46 -15.96 5.13 6.08
N ALA A 47 -15.22 4.12 5.64
CA ALA A 47 -13.88 3.82 6.16
C ALA A 47 -12.88 4.95 5.85
N GLY A 48 -12.99 5.60 4.68
CA GLY A 48 -12.15 6.74 4.33
C GLY A 48 -12.39 7.96 5.22
N ALA A 49 -13.65 8.27 5.52
CA ALA A 49 -14.01 9.35 6.44
C ALA A 49 -13.52 9.07 7.88
N GLN A 50 -13.60 7.82 8.33
CA GLN A 50 -13.08 7.41 9.64
C GLN A 50 -11.56 7.60 9.72
N THR A 51 -10.81 7.20 8.71
CA THR A 51 -9.35 7.41 8.66
C THR A 51 -8.98 8.89 8.64
N ALA A 52 -9.70 9.71 7.88
CA ALA A 52 -9.48 11.16 7.89
C ALA A 52 -9.78 11.78 9.27
N GLU A 53 -10.83 11.31 9.97
CA GLU A 53 -11.15 11.76 11.33
C GLU A 53 -10.07 11.33 12.35
N GLU A 54 -9.55 10.11 12.21
CA GLU A 54 -8.43 9.65 13.03
C GLU A 54 -7.20 10.55 12.88
N ILE A 55 -6.88 10.99 11.66
CA ILE A 55 -5.79 11.94 11.41
C ILE A 55 -6.10 13.29 12.07
N ARG A 56 -7.33 13.81 11.89
CA ARG A 56 -7.73 15.09 12.51
C ARG A 56 -7.66 15.05 14.04
N SER A 57 -7.98 13.91 14.64
CA SER A 57 -7.88 13.73 16.10
C SER A 57 -6.44 13.84 16.63
N GLN A 58 -5.43 13.68 15.76
CA GLN A 58 -4.01 13.87 16.08
C GLN A 58 -3.56 15.34 15.90
N GLY A 59 -4.48 16.26 15.59
CA GLY A 59 -4.19 17.69 15.40
C GLY A 59 -3.64 18.05 14.03
N VAL A 60 -3.76 17.16 13.04
CA VAL A 60 -3.30 17.35 11.67
C VAL A 60 -4.50 17.56 10.74
N ALA A 61 -4.39 18.51 9.80
CA ALA A 61 -5.45 18.71 8.81
C ALA A 61 -5.57 17.49 7.89
N ALA A 62 -6.80 17.01 7.72
CA ALA A 62 -7.10 15.91 6.81
C ALA A 62 -8.46 16.06 6.17
N GLN A 63 -8.58 15.60 4.92
CA GLN A 63 -9.84 15.47 4.21
C GLN A 63 -10.02 14.06 3.67
N PHE A 64 -11.26 13.70 3.40
CA PHE A 64 -11.60 12.51 2.62
C PHE A 64 -12.11 12.91 1.24
N VAL A 65 -11.66 12.19 0.21
CA VAL A 65 -12.09 12.38 -1.18
C VAL A 65 -12.50 11.04 -1.76
N THR A 66 -13.74 10.94 -2.25
CA THR A 66 -14.18 9.73 -2.96
C THR A 66 -13.62 9.71 -4.38
N CYS A 67 -12.96 8.61 -4.77
CA CYS A 67 -12.43 8.45 -6.12
C CYS A 67 -12.31 6.98 -6.50
N ASP A 68 -12.79 6.63 -7.70
CA ASP A 68 -12.40 5.42 -8.40
C ASP A 68 -11.20 5.74 -9.31
N VAL A 69 -10.04 5.15 -8.99
CA VAL A 69 -8.79 5.41 -9.72
C VAL A 69 -8.82 4.92 -11.17
N THR A 70 -9.80 4.11 -11.56
CA THR A 70 -10.00 3.66 -12.94
C THR A 70 -10.72 4.70 -13.81
N ASP A 71 -11.38 5.69 -13.21
CA ASP A 71 -12.03 6.78 -13.93
C ASP A 71 -11.14 8.03 -13.97
N LYS A 72 -10.58 8.32 -15.13
CA LYS A 72 -9.70 9.48 -15.36
C LYS A 72 -10.32 10.80 -14.91
N ARG A 73 -11.65 10.98 -15.05
CA ARG A 73 -12.33 12.24 -14.67
C ARG A 73 -12.39 12.37 -13.16
N GLN A 74 -12.66 11.26 -12.45
CA GLN A 74 -12.63 11.25 -10.98
C GLN A 74 -11.22 11.51 -10.46
N VAL A 75 -10.19 10.93 -11.09
CA VAL A 75 -8.78 11.16 -10.72
C VAL A 75 -8.41 12.64 -10.90
N GLN A 76 -8.83 13.29 -11.99
CA GLN A 76 -8.58 14.72 -12.17
C GLN A 76 -9.30 15.56 -11.12
N ALA A 77 -10.59 15.30 -10.89
CA ALA A 77 -11.39 15.98 -9.87
C ALA A 77 -10.82 15.79 -8.46
N MET A 78 -10.31 14.59 -8.14
CA MET A 78 -9.63 14.30 -6.87
C MET A 78 -8.45 15.25 -6.64
N VAL A 79 -7.55 15.38 -7.61
CA VAL A 79 -6.39 16.28 -7.47
C VAL A 79 -6.83 17.73 -7.34
N GLU A 80 -7.82 18.16 -8.14
CA GLU A 80 -8.38 19.52 -8.06
C GLU A 80 -8.99 19.81 -6.68
N GLN A 81 -9.72 18.86 -6.10
CA GLN A 81 -10.32 18.97 -4.77
C GLN A 81 -9.25 19.05 -3.67
N VAL A 82 -8.18 18.22 -3.76
CA VAL A 82 -7.06 18.27 -2.82
C VAL A 82 -6.37 19.63 -2.86
N VAL A 83 -6.13 20.15 -4.05
CA VAL A 83 -5.47 21.46 -4.23
C VAL A 83 -6.37 22.61 -3.81
N ALA A 84 -7.69 22.52 -4.03
CA ALA A 84 -8.64 23.54 -3.55
C ALA A 84 -8.63 23.67 -2.03
N GLU A 85 -8.49 22.55 -1.31
CA GLU A 85 -8.45 22.53 0.17
C GLU A 85 -7.06 22.93 0.72
N PHE A 86 -6.00 22.33 0.18
CA PHE A 86 -4.66 22.48 0.75
C PHE A 86 -3.78 23.51 0.05
N GLY A 87 -4.19 24.02 -1.10
CA GLY A 87 -3.47 25.03 -1.89
C GLY A 87 -2.41 24.45 -2.81
N ARG A 88 -1.91 23.22 -2.58
CA ARG A 88 -0.87 22.54 -3.37
C ARG A 88 -0.88 21.03 -3.14
N LEU A 89 -0.06 20.31 -3.90
CA LEU A 89 0.20 18.89 -3.71
C LEU A 89 1.73 18.65 -3.73
N ASP A 90 2.29 18.14 -2.63
CA ASP A 90 3.73 17.88 -2.50
C ASP A 90 4.06 16.38 -2.57
N ILE A 91 3.17 15.55 -2.03
CA ILE A 91 3.40 14.11 -1.85
C ILE A 91 2.18 13.35 -2.35
N ALA A 92 2.39 12.32 -3.17
CA ALA A 92 1.34 11.42 -3.58
C ALA A 92 1.76 9.96 -3.31
N VAL A 93 0.87 9.18 -2.70
CA VAL A 93 1.05 7.74 -2.49
C VAL A 93 -0.04 7.00 -3.27
N ASN A 94 0.36 6.35 -4.35
CA ASN A 94 -0.49 5.54 -5.21
C ASN A 94 -0.54 4.11 -4.66
N ASN A 95 -1.50 3.87 -3.75
CA ASN A 95 -1.62 2.58 -3.07
C ASN A 95 -2.85 1.78 -3.51
N ALA A 96 -3.89 2.39 -4.07
CA ALA A 96 -5.10 1.69 -4.51
C ALA A 96 -4.74 0.44 -5.34
N GLY A 97 -5.26 -0.71 -4.93
CA GLY A 97 -4.97 -1.97 -5.58
C GLY A 97 -5.88 -3.09 -5.10
N ILE A 98 -6.07 -4.08 -5.96
CA ILE A 98 -6.87 -5.28 -5.71
C ILE A 98 -6.09 -6.53 -6.13
N ALA A 99 -6.48 -7.67 -5.57
CA ALA A 99 -6.11 -9.00 -6.05
C ALA A 99 -7.38 -9.83 -6.23
N ILE A 100 -7.46 -10.57 -7.31
CA ILE A 100 -8.51 -11.57 -7.54
C ILE A 100 -7.80 -12.91 -7.57
N LEU A 101 -8.21 -13.80 -6.66
CA LEU A 101 -7.60 -15.11 -6.49
C LEU A 101 -8.33 -16.14 -7.35
N GLY A 102 -7.60 -17.12 -7.85
CA GLY A 102 -8.10 -18.22 -8.66
C GLY A 102 -6.95 -18.97 -9.32
N ALA A 103 -7.19 -20.12 -9.91
CA ALA A 103 -6.21 -20.80 -10.76
C ALA A 103 -6.02 -19.99 -12.04
N ASP A 104 -4.77 -19.69 -12.42
CA ASP A 104 -4.49 -18.75 -13.52
C ASP A 104 -5.07 -19.23 -14.87
N GLU A 105 -5.19 -20.55 -15.09
CA GLU A 105 -5.81 -21.14 -16.28
C GLU A 105 -7.34 -21.00 -16.32
N GLU A 106 -7.98 -20.63 -15.19
CA GLU A 106 -9.43 -20.47 -15.06
C GLU A 106 -9.84 -19.00 -14.86
N ILE A 107 -8.90 -18.09 -14.64
CA ILE A 107 -9.18 -16.66 -14.48
C ILE A 107 -9.77 -16.13 -15.81
N ASP A 108 -10.96 -15.53 -15.72
CA ASP A 108 -11.58 -14.91 -16.88
C ASP A 108 -10.93 -13.57 -17.24
N GLN A 109 -11.17 -13.14 -18.48
CA GLN A 109 -10.61 -11.88 -18.96
C GLN A 109 -11.08 -10.67 -18.16
N ALA A 110 -12.31 -10.68 -17.65
CA ALA A 110 -12.86 -9.56 -16.90
C ALA A 110 -12.13 -9.37 -15.55
N ALA A 111 -11.79 -10.47 -14.88
CA ALA A 111 -10.99 -10.44 -13.67
C ALA A 111 -9.56 -9.91 -13.92
N TRP A 112 -8.93 -10.40 -15.00
CA TRP A 112 -7.63 -9.87 -15.45
C TRP A 112 -7.70 -8.36 -15.71
N ASP A 113 -8.66 -7.93 -16.55
CA ASP A 113 -8.84 -6.54 -16.95
C ASP A 113 -9.10 -5.63 -15.72
N GLN A 114 -9.89 -6.11 -14.76
CA GLN A 114 -10.17 -5.37 -13.53
C GLN A 114 -8.91 -5.15 -12.68
N VAL A 115 -8.08 -6.19 -12.50
CA VAL A 115 -6.83 -6.08 -11.72
C VAL A 115 -5.86 -5.11 -12.42
N VAL A 116 -5.68 -5.23 -13.74
CA VAL A 116 -4.80 -4.35 -14.51
C VAL A 116 -5.33 -2.91 -14.51
N ALA A 117 -6.66 -2.73 -14.66
CA ALA A 117 -7.29 -1.40 -14.64
C ALA A 117 -7.03 -0.67 -13.32
N VAL A 118 -7.18 -1.35 -12.18
CA VAL A 118 -6.95 -0.72 -10.86
C VAL A 118 -5.46 -0.56 -10.58
N ASN A 119 -4.68 -1.67 -10.64
CA ASN A 119 -3.33 -1.70 -10.11
C ASN A 119 -2.31 -0.96 -11.00
N LEU A 120 -2.45 -1.03 -12.31
CA LEU A 120 -1.49 -0.46 -13.25
C LEU A 120 -2.03 0.80 -13.93
N THR A 121 -3.18 0.71 -14.60
CA THR A 121 -3.76 1.86 -15.29
C THR A 121 -4.15 2.95 -14.29
N GLY A 122 -4.78 2.58 -13.17
CA GLY A 122 -5.15 3.53 -12.11
C GLY A 122 -3.93 4.23 -11.51
N THR A 123 -2.86 3.48 -11.21
CA THR A 123 -1.59 4.07 -10.76
C THR A 123 -1.03 5.07 -11.77
N PHE A 124 -1.07 4.76 -13.07
CA PHE A 124 -0.62 5.69 -14.10
C PHE A 124 -1.49 6.94 -14.19
N LEU A 125 -2.82 6.79 -14.16
CA LEU A 125 -3.75 7.94 -14.20
C LEU A 125 -3.55 8.88 -13.02
N CYS A 126 -3.41 8.33 -11.81
CA CYS A 126 -3.12 9.11 -10.60
C CYS A 126 -1.77 9.83 -10.73
N ALA A 127 -0.69 9.09 -11.00
CA ALA A 127 0.64 9.68 -11.14
C ALA A 127 0.69 10.77 -12.22
N GLN A 128 -0.04 10.60 -13.33
CA GLN A 128 -0.12 11.61 -14.40
C GLN A 128 -0.81 12.89 -13.92
N ALA A 129 -1.95 12.80 -13.25
CA ALA A 129 -2.69 13.96 -12.76
C ALA A 129 -1.91 14.69 -11.65
N GLU A 130 -1.28 13.94 -10.75
CA GLU A 130 -0.41 14.45 -9.69
C GLU A 130 0.79 15.20 -10.24
N ALA A 131 1.51 14.60 -11.19
CA ALA A 131 2.66 15.24 -11.84
C ALA A 131 2.24 16.50 -12.60
N GLN A 132 1.11 16.49 -13.31
CA GLN A 132 0.56 17.68 -13.98
C GLN A 132 0.32 18.83 -12.99
N GLN A 133 -0.18 18.51 -11.79
CA GLN A 133 -0.38 19.50 -10.74
C GLN A 133 0.96 20.00 -10.19
N MET A 134 1.88 19.10 -9.85
CA MET A 134 3.21 19.42 -9.33
C MET A 134 4.03 20.28 -10.30
N ILE A 135 3.86 20.07 -11.60
CA ILE A 135 4.52 20.89 -12.66
C ILE A 135 3.95 22.31 -12.73
N ARG A 136 2.65 22.48 -12.49
CA ARG A 136 1.98 23.80 -12.58
C ARG A 136 2.19 24.69 -11.36
N GLN A 137 2.54 24.12 -10.21
CA GLN A 137 2.69 24.87 -8.96
C GLN A 137 4.09 25.45 -8.80
N THR A 138 4.24 26.42 -7.87
CA THR A 138 5.52 27.05 -7.55
C THR A 138 5.83 26.87 -6.07
N PRO A 139 6.99 26.34 -5.69
CA PRO A 139 8.01 25.78 -6.56
C PRO A 139 7.54 24.49 -7.25
N THR A 140 8.12 24.20 -8.44
CA THR A 140 7.91 22.94 -9.15
C THR A 140 8.74 21.86 -8.47
N GLU A 141 8.10 20.99 -7.71
CA GLU A 141 8.72 19.86 -7.00
C GLU A 141 7.63 18.87 -6.58
N GLY A 142 8.01 17.62 -6.32
CA GLY A 142 7.06 16.64 -5.78
C GLY A 142 7.67 15.27 -5.52
N LYS A 143 6.96 14.48 -4.73
CA LYS A 143 7.28 13.10 -4.39
C LYS A 143 6.09 12.21 -4.76
N ILE A 144 6.28 11.29 -5.70
CA ILE A 144 5.29 10.28 -6.06
C ILE A 144 5.81 8.92 -5.61
N ILE A 145 5.04 8.21 -4.81
CA ILE A 145 5.38 6.93 -4.21
C ILE A 145 4.32 5.90 -4.63
N ASN A 146 4.69 4.97 -5.50
CA ASN A 146 3.79 3.91 -5.92
C ASN A 146 3.92 2.70 -5.00
N ILE A 147 2.83 2.04 -4.64
CA ILE A 147 2.89 0.78 -3.90
C ILE A 147 2.86 -0.37 -4.89
N ALA A 148 4.04 -0.97 -5.09
CA ALA A 148 4.23 -2.17 -5.88
C ALA A 148 3.98 -3.44 -5.02
N SER A 149 4.83 -4.45 -5.11
CA SER A 149 4.77 -5.68 -4.32
C SER A 149 6.05 -6.49 -4.52
N MET A 150 6.39 -7.35 -3.58
CA MET A 150 7.38 -8.41 -3.79
C MET A 150 7.05 -9.28 -5.03
N SER A 151 5.77 -9.40 -5.37
CA SER A 151 5.28 -10.10 -6.57
C SER A 151 5.79 -9.51 -7.88
N ALA A 152 6.33 -8.30 -7.87
CA ALA A 152 7.04 -7.74 -9.01
C ALA A 152 8.41 -8.41 -9.26
N THR A 153 8.96 -9.10 -8.26
CA THR A 153 10.29 -9.71 -8.28
C THR A 153 10.24 -11.24 -8.22
N ILE A 154 9.30 -11.79 -7.43
CA ILE A 154 9.10 -13.25 -7.33
C ILE A 154 7.67 -13.59 -7.72
N ALA A 155 7.48 -14.79 -8.31
CA ALA A 155 6.14 -15.26 -8.66
C ALA A 155 5.32 -15.58 -7.40
N ASN A 156 4.08 -15.11 -7.37
CA ASN A 156 3.12 -15.32 -6.28
C ASN A 156 1.89 -16.13 -6.74
N CYS A 157 1.98 -16.78 -7.91
CA CYS A 157 0.90 -17.58 -8.50
C CYS A 157 -0.42 -16.80 -8.66
N ASN A 158 -0.33 -15.56 -9.12
CA ASN A 158 -1.47 -14.71 -9.48
C ASN A 158 -1.05 -13.84 -10.66
N ALA A 159 -1.27 -14.34 -11.88
CA ALA A 159 -0.73 -13.76 -13.10
C ALA A 159 -1.11 -12.28 -13.29
N SER A 160 -2.38 -11.91 -13.07
CA SER A 160 -2.85 -10.54 -13.26
C SER A 160 -2.23 -9.58 -12.23
N TYR A 161 -2.14 -10.01 -10.98
CA TYR A 161 -1.55 -9.23 -9.90
C TYR A 161 -0.05 -9.06 -10.10
N ASP A 162 0.68 -10.17 -10.30
CA ASP A 162 2.14 -10.18 -10.46
C ASP A 162 2.56 -9.33 -11.68
N ALA A 163 1.88 -9.51 -12.82
CA ALA A 163 2.12 -8.69 -14.01
C ALA A 163 1.84 -7.20 -13.78
N SER A 164 0.72 -6.88 -13.08
CA SER A 164 0.38 -5.48 -12.77
C SER A 164 1.42 -4.81 -11.86
N LYS A 165 1.90 -5.52 -10.84
CA LYS A 165 2.89 -4.99 -9.90
C LYS A 165 4.30 -4.89 -10.50
N ALA A 166 4.70 -5.83 -11.37
CA ALA A 166 5.90 -5.70 -12.19
C ALA A 166 5.80 -4.48 -13.13
N GLY A 167 4.63 -4.27 -13.73
CA GLY A 167 4.32 -3.08 -14.53
C GLY A 167 4.48 -1.79 -13.74
N VAL A 168 4.01 -1.72 -12.48
CA VAL A 168 4.16 -0.55 -11.60
C VAL A 168 5.63 -0.25 -11.33
N VAL A 169 6.47 -1.26 -11.07
CA VAL A 169 7.91 -1.06 -10.86
C VAL A 169 8.56 -0.46 -12.10
N HIS A 170 8.25 -0.98 -13.30
CA HIS A 170 8.84 -0.43 -14.52
C HIS A 170 8.28 0.94 -14.89
N LEU A 171 6.97 1.16 -14.70
CA LEU A 171 6.31 2.46 -14.84
C LEU A 171 7.00 3.51 -13.96
N THR A 172 7.26 3.20 -12.69
CA THR A 172 7.99 4.06 -11.76
C THR A 172 9.33 4.54 -12.34
N LYS A 173 10.12 3.62 -12.90
CA LYS A 173 11.42 3.96 -13.51
C LYS A 173 11.28 4.89 -14.72
N THR A 174 10.28 4.63 -15.58
CA THR A 174 10.01 5.46 -16.75
C THR A 174 9.60 6.87 -16.36
N LEU A 175 8.65 7.00 -15.42
CA LEU A 175 8.17 8.29 -14.94
C LEU A 175 9.26 9.07 -14.20
N ALA A 176 10.11 8.39 -13.42
CA ALA A 176 11.26 8.99 -12.76
C ALA A 176 12.26 9.61 -13.76
N ALA A 177 12.57 8.88 -14.82
CA ALA A 177 13.49 9.34 -15.85
C ALA A 177 12.93 10.56 -16.61
N GLU A 178 11.61 10.61 -16.84
CA GLU A 178 10.97 11.69 -17.57
C GLU A 178 10.74 12.92 -16.70
N TRP A 179 10.28 12.75 -15.44
CA TRP A 179 9.83 13.87 -14.60
C TRP A 179 10.91 14.43 -13.67
N GLY A 180 12.07 13.78 -13.58
CA GLY A 180 13.22 14.33 -12.83
C GLY A 180 13.62 15.74 -13.27
N ARG A 181 13.44 16.09 -14.55
CA ARG A 181 13.63 17.46 -15.07
C ARG A 181 12.72 18.53 -14.44
N PHE A 182 11.67 18.09 -13.72
CA PHE A 182 10.74 18.98 -13.00
C PHE A 182 10.92 18.89 -11.47
N ASN A 183 12.03 18.33 -10.98
CA ASN A 183 12.26 18.04 -9.55
C ASN A 183 11.16 17.15 -8.93
N ILE A 184 10.59 16.22 -9.71
CA ILE A 184 9.64 15.25 -9.23
C ILE A 184 10.37 13.92 -9.08
N ASN A 185 10.46 13.42 -7.84
CA ASN A 185 10.97 12.10 -7.57
C ASN A 185 9.82 11.09 -7.69
N VAL A 186 10.03 10.01 -8.42
CA VAL A 186 9.06 8.91 -8.54
C VAL A 186 9.74 7.63 -8.09
N ASN A 187 9.25 7.03 -7.02
CA ASN A 187 9.78 5.80 -6.44
C ASN A 187 8.64 4.81 -6.16
N CYS A 188 8.96 3.56 -5.89
CA CYS A 188 7.98 2.63 -5.37
C CYS A 188 8.48 1.90 -4.12
N ILE A 189 7.53 1.42 -3.34
CA ILE A 189 7.74 0.51 -2.22
C ILE A 189 7.15 -0.83 -2.62
N SER A 190 7.91 -1.91 -2.42
CA SER A 190 7.50 -3.30 -2.67
C SER A 190 7.38 -4.05 -1.34
N PRO A 191 6.18 -4.08 -0.73
CA PRO A 191 5.92 -4.86 0.48
C PRO A 191 5.86 -6.36 0.19
N SER A 192 5.98 -7.17 1.25
CA SER A 192 5.63 -8.59 1.24
C SER A 192 4.16 -8.81 1.63
N TYR A 193 3.87 -9.93 2.31
CA TYR A 193 2.55 -10.18 2.88
C TYR A 193 2.30 -9.26 4.06
N VAL A 194 1.47 -8.24 3.87
CA VAL A 194 1.09 -7.29 4.92
C VAL A 194 -0.25 -7.70 5.52
N LEU A 195 -0.33 -7.76 6.85
CA LEU A 195 -1.58 -8.02 7.57
C LEU A 195 -2.56 -6.85 7.35
N THR A 196 -3.46 -7.05 6.41
CA THR A 196 -4.49 -6.10 6.00
C THR A 196 -5.80 -6.84 5.77
N PRO A 197 -6.93 -6.14 5.60
CA PRO A 197 -8.19 -6.79 5.21
C PRO A 197 -8.10 -7.67 3.96
N MET A 198 -7.24 -7.33 3.00
CA MET A 198 -6.98 -8.16 1.80
C MET A 198 -6.47 -9.57 2.16
N HIS A 199 -5.79 -9.72 3.29
CA HIS A 199 -5.24 -11.00 3.77
C HIS A 199 -5.96 -11.54 5.01
N ALA A 200 -7.15 -11.02 5.32
CA ALA A 200 -7.92 -11.42 6.50
C ALA A 200 -8.29 -12.93 6.48
N SER A 201 -8.59 -13.44 5.29
CA SER A 201 -8.91 -14.87 5.08
C SER A 201 -7.70 -15.80 5.00
N THR A 202 -6.45 -15.28 5.09
CA THR A 202 -5.26 -16.12 5.04
C THR A 202 -5.20 -17.06 6.25
N PRO A 203 -5.23 -18.41 6.06
CA PRO A 203 -5.21 -19.36 7.16
C PRO A 203 -3.99 -19.23 8.07
N LEU A 204 -4.15 -19.51 9.36
CA LEU A 204 -3.06 -19.43 10.34
C LEU A 204 -1.82 -20.25 9.94
N VAL A 205 -2.03 -21.44 9.34
CA VAL A 205 -0.91 -22.28 8.85
C VAL A 205 -0.10 -21.56 7.75
N VAL A 206 -0.76 -20.80 6.88
CA VAL A 206 -0.10 -20.03 5.82
C VAL A 206 0.64 -18.84 6.43
N ARG A 207 0.04 -18.13 7.38
CA ARG A 207 0.71 -17.03 8.12
C ARG A 207 1.94 -17.54 8.85
N GLU A 208 1.84 -18.71 9.50
CA GLU A 208 3.01 -19.34 10.14
C GLU A 208 4.10 -19.65 9.13
N ARG A 209 3.74 -20.16 7.94
CA ARG A 209 4.69 -20.44 6.88
C ARG A 209 5.38 -19.15 6.38
N ILE A 210 4.61 -18.07 6.16
CA ILE A 210 5.14 -16.75 5.81
C ILE A 210 6.16 -16.29 6.88
N ARG A 211 5.78 -16.40 8.17
CA ARG A 211 6.65 -16.02 9.29
C ARG A 211 7.97 -16.80 9.31
N GLN A 212 7.90 -18.12 9.06
CA GLN A 212 9.08 -18.99 9.02
C GLN A 212 10.00 -18.67 7.84
N LEU A 213 9.44 -18.29 6.70
CA LEU A 213 10.21 -17.92 5.51
C LEU A 213 10.74 -16.48 5.56
N THR A 214 10.18 -15.63 6.42
CA THR A 214 10.63 -14.24 6.57
C THR A 214 11.81 -14.18 7.55
N PRO A 215 13.01 -13.76 7.13
CA PRO A 215 14.18 -13.67 8.01
C PRO A 215 13.95 -12.87 9.28
N LEU A 216 13.23 -11.74 9.23
CA LEU A 216 12.89 -10.95 10.43
C LEU A 216 11.80 -11.59 11.31
N GLY A 217 11.09 -12.62 10.84
CA GLY A 217 10.33 -13.55 11.66
C GLY A 217 8.94 -13.16 12.08
N HIS A 218 8.33 -12.21 11.43
CA HIS A 218 6.93 -11.87 11.60
C HIS A 218 6.28 -11.63 10.23
N VAL A 219 4.97 -11.72 10.18
CA VAL A 219 4.20 -11.27 9.03
C VAL A 219 4.21 -9.75 9.05
N GLN A 220 4.43 -9.12 7.91
CA GLN A 220 4.56 -7.67 7.81
C GLN A 220 3.27 -6.97 8.24
N ARG A 221 3.39 -5.84 8.93
CA ARG A 221 2.29 -4.97 9.32
C ARG A 221 2.36 -3.65 8.56
N PRO A 222 1.25 -2.90 8.43
CA PRO A 222 1.28 -1.56 7.82
C PRO A 222 2.33 -0.63 8.45
N GLU A 223 2.55 -0.72 9.77
CA GLU A 223 3.54 0.09 10.51
C GLU A 223 4.98 -0.16 10.07
N ASP A 224 5.29 -1.34 9.56
CA ASP A 224 6.64 -1.68 9.08
C ASP A 224 7.01 -0.89 7.80
N LEU A 225 6.02 -0.26 7.16
CA LEU A 225 6.21 0.59 5.98
C LEU A 225 6.37 2.09 6.33
N HIS A 226 6.08 2.51 7.57
CA HIS A 226 6.06 3.92 7.96
C HIS A 226 7.41 4.61 7.70
N GLY A 227 8.52 3.97 8.07
CA GLY A 227 9.86 4.53 7.85
C GLY A 227 10.18 4.71 6.36
N ALA A 228 9.78 3.76 5.52
CA ALA A 228 10.01 3.80 4.08
C ALA A 228 9.20 4.91 3.40
N VAL A 229 7.91 5.06 3.75
CA VAL A 229 7.06 6.10 3.17
C VAL A 229 7.52 7.50 3.60
N ILE A 230 7.88 7.69 4.87
CA ILE A 230 8.41 8.98 5.37
C ILE A 230 9.73 9.32 4.67
N PHE A 231 10.64 8.35 4.52
CA PHE A 231 11.90 8.55 3.80
C PHE A 231 11.65 9.03 2.37
N LEU A 232 10.85 8.30 1.61
CA LEU A 232 10.59 8.64 0.20
C LEU A 232 9.75 9.91 0.02
N ALA A 233 8.97 10.32 1.03
CA ALA A 233 8.17 11.54 1.03
C ALA A 233 8.97 12.79 1.41
N SER A 234 10.14 12.64 2.02
CA SER A 234 10.89 13.72 2.66
C SER A 234 12.11 14.18 1.85
N ALA A 235 12.74 15.26 2.31
CA ALA A 235 13.99 15.78 1.75
C ALA A 235 15.16 14.78 1.87
N ALA A 236 15.07 13.80 2.77
CA ALA A 236 16.07 12.74 2.91
C ALA A 236 16.23 11.90 1.63
N SER A 237 15.25 11.94 0.72
CA SER A 237 15.24 11.22 -0.55
C SER A 237 15.35 12.12 -1.79
N ASP A 238 15.79 13.38 -1.66
CA ASP A 238 15.82 14.34 -2.80
C ASP A 238 16.66 13.85 -3.98
N PHE A 239 17.69 13.05 -3.73
CA PHE A 239 18.52 12.47 -4.79
C PHE A 239 18.19 11.00 -5.09
N VAL A 240 16.99 10.53 -4.68
CA VAL A 240 16.50 9.16 -4.92
C VAL A 240 15.30 9.20 -5.85
N THR A 241 15.44 8.66 -7.05
CA THR A 241 14.34 8.52 -8.02
C THR A 241 14.49 7.25 -8.84
N GLY A 242 13.38 6.63 -9.23
CA GLY A 242 13.35 5.35 -9.95
C GLY A 242 13.67 4.13 -9.08
N LEU A 243 13.72 4.28 -7.76
CA LEU A 243 13.98 3.20 -6.81
C LEU A 243 12.75 2.29 -6.67
N ASP A 244 12.98 0.98 -6.68
CA ASP A 244 12.08 -0.01 -6.09
C ASP A 244 12.63 -0.39 -4.71
N LEU A 245 12.00 0.13 -3.67
CA LEU A 245 12.41 -0.12 -2.29
C LEU A 245 11.69 -1.35 -1.75
N MET A 246 12.38 -2.48 -1.75
CA MET A 246 11.88 -3.71 -1.14
C MET A 246 11.83 -3.56 0.39
N VAL A 247 10.63 -3.72 0.96
CA VAL A 247 10.39 -3.71 2.41
C VAL A 247 9.62 -4.97 2.76
N ASP A 248 10.32 -6.06 2.96
CA ASP A 248 9.75 -7.42 3.02
C ASP A 248 10.30 -8.28 4.16
N GLY A 249 11.10 -7.71 5.05
CA GLY A 249 11.75 -8.45 6.12
C GLY A 249 12.74 -9.53 5.64
N GLY A 250 13.18 -9.42 4.36
CA GLY A 250 14.06 -10.37 3.70
C GLY A 250 13.33 -11.59 3.11
N HIS A 251 11.99 -11.53 3.01
CA HIS A 251 11.18 -12.65 2.52
C HIS A 251 11.62 -13.11 1.12
N THR A 252 11.83 -12.19 0.19
CA THR A 252 12.26 -12.50 -1.18
C THR A 252 13.66 -13.11 -1.27
N LEU A 253 14.50 -12.92 -0.27
CA LEU A 253 15.84 -13.50 -0.21
C LEU A 253 15.81 -14.98 0.20
N ASN A 254 14.71 -15.44 0.79
CA ASN A 254 14.58 -16.77 1.39
C ASN A 254 13.40 -17.58 0.81
N ALA A 255 12.85 -17.18 -0.34
CA ALA A 255 11.57 -17.67 -0.88
C ALA A 255 11.50 -19.21 -1.09
N TRP A 256 12.61 -19.90 -1.21
CA TRP A 256 12.67 -21.34 -1.49
C TRP A 256 13.50 -22.15 -0.51
N LEU A 257 13.89 -21.56 0.60
CA LEU A 257 14.71 -22.21 1.59
C LEU A 257 13.90 -22.88 2.70
N THR A 258 14.57 -23.73 3.45
CA THR A 258 14.06 -24.32 4.68
C THR A 258 13.79 -23.22 5.71
N PRO A 259 12.74 -23.36 6.55
CA PRO A 259 12.48 -22.43 7.63
C PRO A 259 13.72 -22.15 8.47
N LEU A 260 13.99 -20.90 8.77
CA LEU A 260 15.16 -20.51 9.54
C LEU A 260 14.98 -20.84 11.02
N THR A 261 15.99 -21.47 11.61
CA THR A 261 16.05 -21.64 13.08
C THR A 261 16.40 -20.29 13.71
N ARG A 262 15.57 -19.84 14.65
CA ARG A 262 15.77 -18.57 15.33
C ARG A 262 16.53 -18.75 16.62
N SER A 263 17.51 -17.89 16.84
CA SER A 263 18.23 -17.78 18.11
C SER A 263 17.60 -16.76 19.08
N VAL A 264 16.72 -15.90 18.57
CA VAL A 264 16.01 -14.90 19.36
C VAL A 264 14.54 -14.84 18.91
N PRO A 265 13.58 -14.48 19.79
CA PRO A 265 12.19 -14.34 19.43
C PRO A 265 12.00 -13.19 18.42
N PRO A 266 10.97 -13.24 17.58
CA PRO A 266 10.64 -12.15 16.65
C PRO A 266 10.22 -10.90 17.42
N ARG A 267 10.40 -9.71 16.79
CA ARG A 267 9.98 -8.42 17.37
C ARG A 267 8.47 -8.28 17.55
N VAL A 268 7.72 -9.01 16.73
CA VAL A 268 6.24 -9.01 16.74
C VAL A 268 5.79 -10.45 16.97
N THR A 269 4.93 -10.65 17.97
CA THR A 269 4.39 -11.98 18.27
C THR A 269 3.12 -12.26 17.47
N PRO A 270 2.73 -13.54 17.28
CA PRO A 270 1.46 -13.90 16.63
C PRO A 270 0.24 -13.25 17.28
N GLU A 271 0.26 -13.07 18.61
CA GLU A 271 -0.83 -12.43 19.35
C GLU A 271 -0.93 -10.94 18.98
N GLN A 272 0.20 -10.23 18.86
CA GLN A 272 0.24 -8.83 18.44
C GLN A 272 -0.25 -8.66 17.00
N GLU A 273 0.13 -9.58 16.09
CA GLU A 273 -0.39 -9.61 14.73
C GLU A 273 -1.93 -9.77 14.71
N THR A 274 -2.44 -10.68 15.53
CA THR A 274 -3.88 -10.94 15.63
C THR A 274 -4.65 -9.73 16.16
N VAL A 275 -4.12 -9.03 17.18
CA VAL A 275 -4.74 -7.83 17.74
C VAL A 275 -4.83 -6.73 16.68
N GLN A 276 -3.78 -6.51 15.90
CA GLN A 276 -3.79 -5.52 14.83
C GLN A 276 -4.85 -5.84 13.77
N LEU A 277 -4.89 -7.09 13.32
CA LEU A 277 -5.87 -7.50 12.31
C LEU A 277 -7.32 -7.35 12.81
N LYS A 278 -7.59 -7.70 14.07
CA LYS A 278 -8.91 -7.50 14.69
C LYS A 278 -9.33 -6.03 14.70
N HIS A 279 -8.39 -5.15 15.02
CA HIS A 279 -8.64 -3.71 14.99
C HIS A 279 -9.02 -3.25 13.57
N ASP A 280 -8.23 -3.62 12.55
CA ASP A 280 -8.45 -3.18 11.17
C ASP A 280 -9.74 -3.74 10.58
N LEU A 281 -10.11 -4.98 10.91
CA LEU A 281 -11.39 -5.58 10.50
C LEU A 281 -12.57 -4.97 11.26
N GLY A 282 -12.39 -4.60 12.53
CA GLY A 282 -13.39 -3.90 13.33
C GLY A 282 -13.75 -2.53 12.74
N VAL A 283 -12.77 -1.81 12.22
CA VAL A 283 -13.00 -0.53 11.49
C VAL A 283 -13.87 -0.73 10.25
N LEU A 284 -13.76 -1.90 9.58
CA LEU A 284 -14.58 -2.25 8.41
C LEU A 284 -15.94 -2.84 8.75
N GLY A 285 -16.24 -3.03 10.05
CA GLY A 285 -17.47 -3.72 10.48
C GLY A 285 -17.50 -5.22 10.13
N TRP A 286 -16.34 -5.81 9.80
CA TRP A 286 -16.25 -7.22 9.45
C TRP A 286 -16.23 -8.10 10.71
N PRO A 287 -17.10 -9.14 10.79
CA PRO A 287 -17.07 -10.06 11.90
C PRO A 287 -15.79 -10.90 11.86
N PHE A 288 -15.07 -10.92 12.97
CA PHE A 288 -13.84 -11.68 13.17
C PHE A 288 -14.06 -12.71 14.27
N ASP A 289 -13.90 -14.00 13.96
CA ASP A 289 -13.89 -15.03 14.98
C ASP A 289 -12.50 -15.24 15.59
N ALA A 290 -12.45 -16.00 16.70
CA ALA A 290 -11.20 -16.23 17.43
C ALA A 290 -10.17 -17.05 16.63
N GLU A 291 -10.57 -17.70 15.55
CA GLU A 291 -9.74 -18.54 14.69
C GLU A 291 -9.21 -17.78 13.46
N GLY A 292 -9.64 -16.53 13.25
CA GLY A 292 -9.11 -15.64 12.23
C GLY A 292 -9.64 -15.86 10.82
N ILE A 293 -10.66 -16.68 10.67
CA ILE A 293 -11.38 -16.92 9.42
C ILE A 293 -12.86 -16.81 9.72
N ASN A 294 -13.58 -15.95 9.02
CA ASN A 294 -15.03 -16.07 8.98
C ASN A 294 -15.42 -16.83 7.70
N PRO A 295 -15.72 -18.14 7.79
CA PRO A 295 -16.12 -18.92 6.64
C PRO A 295 -17.45 -18.47 6.03
N ASP A 296 -18.27 -17.71 6.78
CA ASP A 296 -19.58 -17.22 6.32
C ASP A 296 -19.47 -15.99 5.41
N VAL A 297 -18.33 -15.29 5.43
CA VAL A 297 -18.16 -14.06 4.63
C VAL A 297 -17.61 -14.35 3.24
N HIS A 298 -16.73 -15.35 3.11
CA HIS A 298 -16.14 -15.75 1.82
C HIS A 298 -15.82 -17.24 1.80
N PRO A 299 -16.82 -18.12 1.80
CA PRO A 299 -16.60 -19.58 1.77
C PRO A 299 -15.80 -20.01 0.54
N GLU A 300 -16.02 -19.36 -0.61
CA GLU A 300 -15.29 -19.59 -1.85
C GLU A 300 -13.78 -19.29 -1.74
N ILE A 301 -13.40 -18.27 -0.98
CA ILE A 301 -11.98 -17.94 -0.76
C ILE A 301 -11.35 -18.92 0.23
N ALA A 302 -12.05 -19.32 1.27
CA ALA A 302 -11.58 -20.31 2.23
C ALA A 302 -11.38 -21.69 1.55
N ASP A 303 -12.30 -22.08 0.69
CA ASP A 303 -12.24 -23.35 -0.04
C ASP A 303 -11.19 -23.35 -1.15
N ALA A 304 -11.05 -22.24 -1.89
CA ALA A 304 -9.99 -22.08 -2.89
C ALA A 304 -8.59 -22.12 -2.24
N PHE A 305 -8.42 -21.52 -1.06
CA PHE A 305 -7.17 -21.57 -0.31
C PHE A 305 -6.87 -22.98 0.23
N LYS A 306 -7.88 -23.69 0.76
CA LYS A 306 -7.74 -25.08 1.19
C LYS A 306 -7.32 -25.99 0.03
N ALA A 307 -7.93 -25.80 -1.14
CA ALA A 307 -7.61 -26.57 -2.35
C ALA A 307 -6.19 -26.27 -2.88
N ALA A 308 -5.81 -24.99 -2.95
CA ALA A 308 -4.51 -24.56 -3.50
C ALA A 308 -3.32 -24.97 -2.62
N PHE A 309 -3.49 -25.05 -1.30
CA PHE A 309 -2.40 -25.36 -0.37
C PHE A 309 -2.50 -26.72 0.30
N GLY A 310 -3.45 -27.58 -0.11
CA GLY A 310 -3.57 -28.96 0.36
C GLY A 310 -3.86 -29.08 1.86
N VAL A 311 -4.48 -28.08 2.47
CA VAL A 311 -4.86 -28.10 3.89
C VAL A 311 -6.06 -29.06 4.04
N LYS A 312 -5.81 -30.25 4.60
CA LYS A 312 -6.87 -31.16 5.05
C LYS A 312 -7.34 -30.70 6.43
N GLU A 313 -8.65 -30.85 6.68
CA GLU A 313 -9.29 -30.61 7.98
C GLU A 313 -8.57 -31.28 9.14
#